data_6b3e01b6424d0937d17c8900ba7425c2
#
_entry.id   6b3e01b6424d0937d17c8900ba7425c2
#
_cell.length_a   1.000
_cell.length_b   1.000
_cell.length_c   1.000
_cell.angle_alpha   90.00
_cell.angle_beta   90.00
_cell.angle_gamma   90.00
#
_symmetry.space_group_name_H-M   'P 1'
#
loop_
_entity.id
_entity.type
_entity.pdbx_description
1 polymer ?
#
loop_
_entity_poly.entity_id
_entity_poly.type
_entity_poly.pdbx_seq_one_letter_code
_entity_poly.pdbx_strand_id
1 'polypeptide(L)'
;MTPFQRWLLHVSTGFVAFSGLAYAFMKYLMPANDPYGSAGHPLQPYALSLHVLAGPAAVFAVGLIFREHILCRARQRGPKLNLASGLAAALLLLPMVLSGYLLQVETGEILRRWTVILHLSSGFLYAGLYALHLVGSRVRASEQTARATEQPTGVSNQRDRNGEDALGLGEAVSASRQPGAER
;
A
#
# COMPACT_ATOMS: atom_id res chain seq x y z
N MET A 1 9.01 -1.46 6.93
CA MET A 1 7.62 -1.44 7.42
C MET A 1 7.35 -2.70 8.23
N THR A 2 7.02 -2.57 9.52
CA THR A 2 6.71 -3.72 10.39
C THR A 2 5.31 -4.29 10.09
N PRO A 3 5.01 -5.56 10.45
CA PRO A 3 3.67 -6.13 10.30
C PRO A 3 2.60 -5.31 11.03
N PHE A 4 2.93 -4.80 12.22
CA PHE A 4 2.06 -3.94 13.02
C PHE A 4 1.71 -2.62 12.29
N GLN A 5 2.70 -1.93 11.73
CA GLN A 5 2.47 -0.69 10.97
C GLN A 5 1.56 -0.92 9.75
N ARG A 6 1.74 -2.05 9.05
CA ARG A 6 0.86 -2.44 7.93
C ARG A 6 -0.57 -2.67 8.39
N TRP A 7 -0.74 -3.47 9.44
CA TRP A 7 -2.05 -3.78 9.99
C TRP A 7 -2.76 -2.48 10.44
N LEU A 8 -2.09 -1.65 11.22
CA LEU A 8 -2.62 -0.38 11.70
C LEU A 8 -3.07 0.52 10.54
N LEU A 9 -2.24 0.66 9.50
CA LEU A 9 -2.57 1.45 8.32
C LEU A 9 -3.82 0.93 7.61
N HIS A 10 -3.87 -0.38 7.33
CA HIS A 10 -4.99 -0.96 6.58
C HIS A 10 -6.30 -0.90 7.38
N VAL A 11 -6.25 -1.21 8.67
CA VAL A 11 -7.43 -1.18 9.54
C VAL A 11 -7.94 0.24 9.72
N SER A 12 -7.07 1.19 10.07
CA SER A 12 -7.50 2.59 10.27
C SER A 12 -8.01 3.23 8.98
N THR A 13 -7.33 3.04 7.85
CA THR A 13 -7.78 3.56 6.54
C THR A 13 -9.10 2.91 6.11
N GLY A 14 -9.23 1.60 6.25
CA GLY A 14 -10.47 0.88 5.94
C GLY A 14 -11.64 1.34 6.79
N PHE A 15 -11.40 1.54 8.09
CA PHE A 15 -12.43 1.99 9.02
C PHE A 15 -12.90 3.43 8.74
N VAL A 16 -11.96 4.36 8.47
CA VAL A 16 -12.29 5.74 8.08
C VAL A 16 -13.05 5.76 6.75
N ALA A 17 -12.59 5.00 5.75
CA ALA A 17 -13.26 4.94 4.46
C ALA A 17 -14.67 4.37 4.58
N PHE A 18 -14.85 3.27 5.32
CA PHE A 18 -16.16 2.64 5.52
C PHE A 18 -17.13 3.56 6.28
N SER A 19 -16.71 4.16 7.40
CA SER A 19 -17.56 5.05 8.21
C SER A 19 -17.93 6.33 7.44
N GLY A 20 -17.00 6.90 6.68
CA GLY A 20 -17.26 8.06 5.83
C GLY A 20 -18.22 7.76 4.68
N LEU A 21 -18.07 6.59 4.03
CA LEU A 21 -18.96 6.14 2.97
C LEU A 21 -20.37 5.84 3.52
N ALA A 22 -20.46 5.18 4.67
CA ALA A 22 -21.73 4.91 5.35
C ALA A 22 -22.46 6.22 5.71
N TYR A 23 -21.71 7.20 6.25
CA TYR A 23 -22.28 8.53 6.53
C TYR A 23 -22.78 9.23 5.26
N ALA A 24 -21.96 9.26 4.20
CA ALA A 24 -22.33 9.89 2.94
C ALA A 24 -23.54 9.22 2.28
N PHE A 25 -23.60 7.88 2.32
CA PHE A 25 -24.73 7.11 1.83
C PHE A 25 -26.02 7.48 2.58
N MET A 26 -25.99 7.46 3.92
CA MET A 26 -27.16 7.81 4.75
C MET A 26 -27.58 9.26 4.55
N LYS A 27 -26.64 10.17 4.32
CA LYS A 27 -26.93 11.60 4.19
C LYS A 27 -27.46 11.99 2.81
N TYR A 28 -26.95 11.40 1.74
CA TYR A 28 -27.24 11.85 0.37
C TYR A 28 -28.09 10.90 -0.46
N LEU A 29 -28.13 9.60 -0.11
CA LEU A 29 -28.84 8.59 -0.89
C LEU A 29 -30.07 8.03 -0.18
N MET A 30 -30.14 8.13 1.16
CA MET A 30 -31.34 7.69 1.89
C MET A 30 -32.30 8.88 2.03
N PRO A 31 -33.58 8.75 1.62
CA PRO A 31 -34.57 9.79 1.80
C PRO A 31 -34.87 9.99 3.29
N ALA A 32 -35.02 11.23 3.71
CA ALA A 32 -35.54 11.55 5.04
C ALA A 32 -37.00 11.11 5.09
N ASN A 33 -37.32 10.13 5.94
CA ASN A 33 -38.68 9.63 6.11
C ASN A 33 -39.55 10.51 7.06
N ASP A 34 -39.06 11.71 7.41
CA ASP A 34 -39.75 12.62 8.28
C ASP A 34 -40.51 13.68 7.47
N PRO A 35 -41.84 13.85 7.63
CA PRO A 35 -42.63 14.90 7.00
C PRO A 35 -42.14 16.32 7.31
N TYR A 36 -41.38 16.49 8.40
CA TYR A 36 -40.80 17.78 8.81
C TYR A 36 -39.33 17.97 8.39
N GLY A 37 -38.73 17.02 7.64
CA GLY A 37 -37.47 17.19 6.95
C GLY A 37 -36.22 17.27 7.84
N SER A 38 -36.33 17.03 9.14
CA SER A 38 -35.26 17.25 10.11
C SER A 38 -34.51 15.98 10.57
N ALA A 39 -35.11 14.82 10.38
CA ALA A 39 -34.53 13.56 10.84
C ALA A 39 -33.90 12.77 9.66
N GLY A 40 -32.62 12.84 9.52
CA GLY A 40 -31.84 11.86 8.71
C GLY A 40 -31.92 10.46 9.34
N HIS A 41 -31.24 9.50 8.73
CA HIS A 41 -31.15 8.13 9.25
C HIS A 41 -30.65 8.11 10.72
N PRO A 42 -31.25 7.35 11.65
CA PRO A 42 -30.91 7.40 13.09
C PRO A 42 -29.44 7.00 13.38
N LEU A 43 -28.80 6.22 12.52
CA LEU A 43 -27.37 5.86 12.64
C LEU A 43 -26.41 6.92 12.06
N GLN A 44 -26.91 7.96 11.39
CA GLN A 44 -26.09 8.99 10.75
C GLN A 44 -25.16 9.72 11.73
N PRO A 45 -25.58 10.17 12.93
CA PRO A 45 -24.68 10.83 13.88
C PRO A 45 -23.60 9.88 14.40
N TYR A 46 -23.91 8.60 14.59
CA TYR A 46 -22.93 7.59 15.02
C TYR A 46 -21.87 7.34 13.94
N ALA A 47 -22.27 7.22 12.68
CA ALA A 47 -21.34 7.06 11.57
C ALA A 47 -20.41 8.27 11.42
N LEU A 48 -20.95 9.49 11.59
CA LEU A 48 -20.15 10.72 11.60
C LEU A 48 -19.15 10.73 12.76
N SER A 49 -19.60 10.43 13.98
CA SER A 49 -18.73 10.40 15.16
C SER A 49 -17.60 9.39 15.01
N LEU A 50 -17.91 8.19 14.51
CA LEU A 50 -16.91 7.15 14.24
C LEU A 50 -15.90 7.61 13.17
N HIS A 51 -16.38 8.26 12.10
CA HIS A 51 -15.51 8.79 11.05
C HIS A 51 -14.55 9.86 11.59
N VAL A 52 -15.06 10.80 12.36
CA VAL A 52 -14.27 11.89 12.96
C VAL A 52 -13.24 11.34 13.95
N LEU A 53 -13.61 10.37 14.80
CA LEU A 53 -12.70 9.75 15.77
C LEU A 53 -11.63 8.87 15.10
N ALA A 54 -11.96 8.21 14.01
CA ALA A 54 -11.02 7.36 13.29
C ALA A 54 -10.01 8.15 12.43
N GLY A 55 -10.35 9.38 12.05
CA GLY A 55 -9.49 10.26 11.25
C GLY A 55 -8.08 10.43 11.82
N PRO A 56 -7.92 10.88 13.07
CA PRO A 56 -6.62 11.02 13.73
C PRO A 56 -5.80 9.72 13.77
N ALA A 57 -6.45 8.57 13.98
CA ALA A 57 -5.78 7.27 13.98
C ALA A 57 -5.21 6.92 12.60
N ALA A 58 -5.94 7.21 11.51
CA ALA A 58 -5.46 7.01 10.16
C ALA A 58 -4.30 7.96 9.81
N VAL A 59 -4.39 9.24 10.20
CA VAL A 59 -3.30 10.22 10.01
C VAL A 59 -2.04 9.78 10.77
N PHE A 60 -2.20 9.31 12.01
CA PHE A 60 -1.10 8.79 12.81
C PHE A 60 -0.45 7.55 12.15
N ALA A 61 -1.26 6.60 11.67
CA ALA A 61 -0.76 5.42 10.98
C ALA A 61 0.04 5.76 9.72
N VAL A 62 -0.43 6.74 8.92
CA VAL A 62 0.33 7.25 7.76
C VAL A 62 1.62 7.94 8.21
N GLY A 63 1.58 8.74 9.27
CA GLY A 63 2.76 9.41 9.84
C GLY A 63 3.85 8.42 10.24
N LEU A 64 3.50 7.30 10.87
CA LEU A 64 4.45 6.25 11.26
C LEU A 64 5.22 5.65 10.08
N ILE A 65 4.59 5.55 8.91
CA ILE A 65 5.22 4.95 7.73
C ILE A 65 5.79 5.98 6.76
N PHE A 66 5.53 7.27 6.99
CA PHE A 66 5.85 8.34 6.06
C PHE A 66 7.32 8.33 5.65
N ARG A 67 8.23 8.29 6.63
CA ARG A 67 9.67 8.32 6.38
C ARG A 67 10.15 7.06 5.65
N GLU A 68 9.78 5.89 6.15
CA GLU A 68 10.31 4.61 5.66
C GLU A 68 9.66 4.16 4.35
N HIS A 69 8.37 4.36 4.22
CA HIS A 69 7.64 3.86 3.05
C HIS A 69 7.50 4.91 1.96
N ILE A 70 7.16 6.14 2.30
CA ILE A 70 6.90 7.19 1.31
C ILE A 70 8.20 7.84 0.85
N LEU A 71 9.02 8.37 1.76
CA LEU A 71 10.24 9.09 1.38
C LEU A 71 11.33 8.17 0.83
N CYS A 72 11.59 7.00 1.47
CA CYS A 72 12.61 6.08 0.98
C CYS A 72 12.20 5.50 -0.38
N ARG A 73 10.93 5.17 -0.59
CA ARG A 73 10.45 4.63 -1.86
C ARG A 73 10.42 5.69 -2.98
N ALA A 74 10.13 6.95 -2.65
CA ALA A 74 10.23 8.05 -3.60
C ALA A 74 11.65 8.27 -4.14
N ARG A 75 12.68 7.93 -3.34
CA ARG A 75 14.09 8.01 -3.74
C ARG A 75 14.59 6.79 -4.51
N GLN A 76 13.93 5.65 -4.41
CA GLN A 76 14.33 4.42 -5.12
C GLN A 76 13.77 4.43 -6.55
N ARG A 77 14.59 4.01 -7.54
CA ARG A 77 14.18 3.82 -8.95
C ARG A 77 13.34 2.54 -9.07
N GLY A 78 12.13 2.54 -8.49
CA GLY A 78 11.18 1.43 -8.58
C GLY A 78 10.22 1.55 -9.77
N PRO A 79 9.30 0.58 -9.94
CA PRO A 79 8.28 0.62 -10.99
C PRO A 79 7.43 1.89 -10.86
N LYS A 80 7.48 2.73 -11.90
CA LYS A 80 6.92 4.11 -11.93
C LYS A 80 5.44 4.19 -11.53
N LEU A 81 4.63 3.20 -11.88
CA LEU A 81 3.18 3.24 -11.64
C LEU A 81 2.81 3.11 -10.15
N ASN A 82 3.47 2.21 -9.40
CA ASN A 82 3.21 2.05 -7.95
C ASN A 82 3.77 3.22 -7.13
N LEU A 83 4.85 3.82 -7.59
CA LEU A 83 5.41 5.01 -6.96
C LEU A 83 4.47 6.20 -7.17
N ALA A 84 3.96 6.39 -8.39
CA ALA A 84 3.06 7.48 -8.73
C ALA A 84 1.75 7.39 -7.94
N SER A 85 1.10 6.21 -7.89
CA SER A 85 -0.15 6.02 -7.13
C SER A 85 0.03 6.21 -5.63
N GLY A 86 1.12 5.72 -5.05
CA GLY A 86 1.43 5.90 -3.64
C GLY A 86 1.73 7.37 -3.28
N LEU A 87 2.48 8.07 -4.11
CA LEU A 87 2.78 9.49 -3.91
C LEU A 87 1.55 10.36 -4.11
N ALA A 88 0.73 10.08 -5.13
CA ALA A 88 -0.53 10.78 -5.37
C ALA A 88 -1.51 10.60 -4.20
N ALA A 89 -1.64 9.37 -3.66
CA ALA A 89 -2.43 9.12 -2.46
C ALA A 89 -1.91 9.91 -1.24
N ALA A 90 -0.59 9.96 -1.04
CA ALA A 90 0.01 10.74 0.06
C ALA A 90 -0.23 12.25 -0.09
N LEU A 91 -0.18 12.78 -1.31
CA LEU A 91 -0.47 14.19 -1.59
C LEU A 91 -1.96 14.53 -1.39
N LEU A 92 -2.86 13.62 -1.76
CA LEU A 92 -4.31 13.80 -1.56
C LEU A 92 -4.73 13.72 -0.09
N LEU A 93 -3.94 13.08 0.76
CA LEU A 93 -4.22 13.04 2.19
C LEU A 93 -4.25 14.46 2.79
N LEU A 94 -3.40 15.36 2.34
CA LEU A 94 -3.32 16.73 2.87
C LEU A 94 -4.63 17.51 2.70
N PRO A 95 -5.17 17.72 1.47
CA PRO A 95 -6.43 18.43 1.29
C PRO A 95 -7.61 17.68 1.95
N MET A 96 -7.60 16.34 1.98
CA MET A 96 -8.62 15.54 2.64
C MET A 96 -8.65 15.78 4.15
N VAL A 97 -7.49 15.78 4.81
CA VAL A 97 -7.39 16.02 6.26
C VAL A 97 -7.76 17.46 6.59
N LEU A 98 -7.20 18.43 5.87
CA LEU A 98 -7.49 19.86 6.11
C LEU A 98 -8.98 20.18 5.93
N SER A 99 -9.59 19.68 4.86
CA SER A 99 -11.04 19.87 4.64
C SER A 99 -11.88 19.16 5.70
N GLY A 100 -11.46 17.98 6.16
CA GLY A 100 -12.14 17.25 7.24
C GLY A 100 -12.16 18.02 8.56
N TYR A 101 -11.03 18.63 8.95
CA TYR A 101 -10.97 19.51 10.13
C TYR A 101 -11.77 20.79 9.92
N LEU A 102 -11.68 21.40 8.75
CA LEU A 102 -12.42 22.61 8.43
C LEU A 102 -13.94 22.40 8.54
N LEU A 103 -14.44 21.24 8.12
CA LEU A 103 -15.87 20.89 8.26
C LEU A 103 -16.36 20.82 9.70
N GLN A 104 -15.47 20.64 10.68
CA GLN A 104 -15.85 20.59 12.11
C GLN A 104 -15.99 22.00 12.74
N VAL A 105 -15.32 22.99 12.17
CA VAL A 105 -15.27 24.36 12.72
C VAL A 105 -16.02 25.38 11.87
N GLU A 106 -16.27 25.07 10.60
CA GLU A 106 -16.87 25.98 9.63
C GLU A 106 -18.38 26.13 9.85
N THR A 107 -18.82 27.39 10.01
CA THR A 107 -20.23 27.75 10.20
C THR A 107 -20.85 28.45 8.99
N GLY A 108 -20.02 28.95 8.06
CA GLY A 108 -20.47 29.66 6.85
C GLY A 108 -21.00 28.69 5.80
N GLU A 109 -22.25 28.87 5.35
CA GLU A 109 -22.93 27.93 4.44
C GLU A 109 -22.21 27.73 3.11
N ILE A 110 -21.75 28.83 2.48
CA ILE A 110 -21.07 28.78 1.18
C ILE A 110 -19.73 28.07 1.29
N LEU A 111 -18.91 28.42 2.28
CA LEU A 111 -17.61 27.80 2.49
C LEU A 111 -17.76 26.32 2.86
N ARG A 112 -18.71 26.01 3.73
CA ARG A 112 -19.03 24.61 4.09
C ARG A 112 -19.39 23.77 2.88
N ARG A 113 -20.18 24.28 1.95
CA ARG A 113 -20.55 23.58 0.72
C ARG A 113 -19.32 23.21 -0.11
N TRP A 114 -18.41 24.16 -0.34
CA TRP A 114 -17.20 23.90 -1.09
C TRP A 114 -16.25 22.96 -0.36
N THR A 115 -16.15 23.08 0.95
CA THR A 115 -15.33 22.17 1.80
C THR A 115 -15.85 20.74 1.76
N VAL A 116 -17.19 20.54 1.75
CA VAL A 116 -17.81 19.20 1.57
C VAL A 116 -17.41 18.61 0.23
N ILE A 117 -17.53 19.38 -0.85
CA ILE A 117 -17.15 18.92 -2.19
C ILE A 117 -15.67 18.55 -2.25
N LEU A 118 -14.80 19.38 -1.69
CA LEU A 118 -13.36 19.11 -1.62
C LEU A 118 -13.06 17.85 -0.81
N HIS A 119 -13.70 17.69 0.36
CA HIS A 119 -13.49 16.53 1.23
C HIS A 119 -13.95 15.22 0.57
N LEU A 120 -15.16 15.21 0.00
CA LEU A 120 -15.68 14.04 -0.68
C LEU A 120 -14.86 13.67 -1.92
N SER A 121 -14.54 14.64 -2.78
CA SER A 121 -13.77 14.37 -4.00
C SER A 121 -12.36 13.87 -3.68
N SER A 122 -11.65 14.52 -2.76
CA SER A 122 -10.32 14.07 -2.33
C SER A 122 -10.37 12.72 -1.62
N GLY A 123 -11.40 12.46 -0.83
CA GLY A 123 -11.60 11.19 -0.13
C GLY A 123 -11.87 10.02 -1.07
N PHE A 124 -12.75 10.18 -2.04
CA PHE A 124 -13.00 9.15 -3.07
C PHE A 124 -11.76 8.88 -3.93
N LEU A 125 -11.06 9.93 -4.33
CA LEU A 125 -9.85 9.80 -5.13
C LEU A 125 -8.72 9.12 -4.32
N TYR A 126 -8.57 9.47 -3.04
CA TYR A 126 -7.64 8.81 -2.13
C TYR A 126 -7.97 7.32 -1.98
N ALA A 127 -9.22 6.98 -1.71
CA ALA A 127 -9.66 5.59 -1.55
C ALA A 127 -9.43 4.75 -2.81
N GLY A 128 -9.72 5.32 -4.00
CA GLY A 128 -9.48 4.68 -5.28
C GLY A 128 -7.99 4.43 -5.55
N LEU A 129 -7.14 5.45 -5.36
CA LEU A 129 -5.69 5.31 -5.51
C LEU A 129 -5.07 4.36 -4.50
N TYR A 130 -5.57 4.36 -3.27
CA TYR A 130 -5.14 3.43 -2.23
C TYR A 130 -5.49 1.98 -2.62
N ALA A 131 -6.70 1.73 -3.10
CA ALA A 131 -7.13 0.42 -3.58
C ALA A 131 -6.28 -0.05 -4.77
N LEU A 132 -6.04 0.82 -5.77
CA LEU A 132 -5.17 0.53 -6.91
C LEU A 132 -3.73 0.22 -6.47
N HIS A 133 -3.22 0.96 -5.50
CA HIS A 133 -1.88 0.71 -4.93
C HIS A 133 -1.80 -0.67 -4.25
N LEU A 134 -2.83 -1.07 -3.51
CA LEU A 134 -2.90 -2.38 -2.87
C LEU A 134 -2.97 -3.52 -3.89
N VAL A 135 -3.86 -3.41 -4.88
CA VAL A 135 -4.04 -4.43 -5.93
C VAL A 135 -2.75 -4.57 -6.73
N GLY A 136 -2.18 -3.45 -7.19
CA GLY A 136 -0.94 -3.46 -7.96
C GLY A 136 0.26 -4.04 -7.19
N SER A 137 0.30 -3.90 -5.88
CA SER A 137 1.35 -4.51 -5.05
C SER A 137 1.17 -6.02 -4.91
N ARG A 138 -0.07 -6.51 -4.80
CA ARG A 138 -0.38 -7.95 -4.70
C ARG A 138 -0.11 -8.70 -6.00
N VAL A 139 -0.55 -8.15 -7.13
CA VAL A 139 -0.32 -8.75 -8.45
C VAL A 139 1.17 -8.96 -8.70
N ARG A 140 2.00 -7.97 -8.41
CA ARG A 140 3.46 -8.09 -8.60
C ARG A 140 4.12 -9.08 -7.65
N ALA A 141 3.65 -9.18 -6.42
CA ALA A 141 4.16 -10.19 -5.49
C ALA A 141 3.86 -11.61 -6.02
N SER A 142 2.67 -11.83 -6.56
CA SER A 142 2.28 -13.10 -7.18
C SER A 142 3.13 -13.43 -8.42
N GLU A 143 3.37 -12.46 -9.30
CA GLU A 143 4.23 -12.65 -10.49
C GLU A 143 5.69 -12.97 -10.12
N GLN A 144 6.23 -12.32 -9.08
CA GLN A 144 7.59 -12.61 -8.61
C GLN A 144 7.71 -14.03 -8.03
N THR A 145 6.70 -14.47 -7.28
CA THR A 145 6.66 -15.83 -6.75
C THR A 145 6.56 -16.86 -7.88
N ALA A 146 5.72 -16.64 -8.88
CA ALA A 146 5.60 -17.53 -10.04
C ALA A 146 6.93 -17.64 -10.81
N ARG A 147 7.60 -16.52 -11.09
CA ARG A 147 8.91 -16.51 -11.77
C ARG A 147 10.01 -17.20 -10.97
N ALA A 148 10.01 -17.07 -9.63
CA ALA A 148 10.96 -17.75 -8.77
C ALA A 148 10.76 -19.28 -8.77
N THR A 149 9.51 -19.75 -8.96
CA THR A 149 9.18 -21.17 -9.04
C THR A 149 9.53 -21.74 -10.42
N GLU A 150 9.48 -20.93 -11.48
CA GLU A 150 9.81 -21.34 -12.86
C GLU A 150 11.31 -21.35 -13.15
N GLN A 151 12.17 -20.71 -12.33
CA GLN A 151 13.61 -20.79 -12.48
C GLN A 151 14.10 -22.18 -12.01
N PRO A 152 14.45 -23.10 -12.93
CA PRO A 152 15.06 -24.36 -12.54
C PRO A 152 16.35 -24.04 -11.77
N THR A 153 16.60 -24.81 -10.72
CA THR A 153 17.79 -24.77 -9.88
C THR A 153 19.05 -25.08 -10.71
N GLY A 154 19.45 -24.13 -11.57
CA GLY A 154 20.65 -24.24 -12.39
C GLY A 154 21.98 -24.31 -11.60
N VAL A 155 21.90 -24.20 -10.26
CA VAL A 155 23.04 -24.27 -9.37
C VAL A 155 23.57 -25.69 -9.18
N SER A 156 22.70 -26.73 -9.31
CA SER A 156 23.14 -28.13 -9.19
C SER A 156 24.02 -28.56 -10.38
N ASN A 157 23.68 -28.10 -11.58
CA ASN A 157 24.40 -28.51 -12.81
C ASN A 157 25.79 -27.86 -12.95
N GLN A 158 26.06 -26.76 -12.28
CA GLN A 158 27.36 -26.10 -12.30
C GLN A 158 28.34 -26.71 -11.28
N ARG A 159 27.80 -27.26 -10.18
CA ARG A 159 28.63 -27.96 -9.18
C ARG A 159 29.10 -29.32 -9.70
N ASP A 160 28.24 -30.01 -10.46
CA ASP A 160 28.58 -31.30 -11.06
C ASP A 160 29.64 -31.12 -12.16
N ARG A 161 29.52 -30.10 -13.02
CA ARG A 161 30.55 -29.79 -14.04
C ARG A 161 31.89 -29.39 -13.43
N ASN A 162 31.92 -28.59 -12.40
CA ASN A 162 33.14 -28.21 -11.72
C ASN A 162 33.78 -29.40 -10.94
N GLY A 163 32.98 -30.38 -10.56
CA GLY A 163 33.45 -31.63 -9.94
C GLY A 163 34.09 -32.57 -10.94
N GLU A 164 33.54 -32.68 -12.14
CA GLU A 164 34.09 -33.50 -13.24
C GLU A 164 35.38 -32.90 -13.78
N ASP A 165 35.46 -31.58 -13.94
CA ASP A 165 36.68 -30.89 -14.38
C ASP A 165 37.81 -31.02 -13.34
N ALA A 166 37.52 -31.03 -12.05
CA ALA A 166 38.49 -31.22 -10.99
C ALA A 166 39.07 -32.67 -10.94
N LEU A 167 38.22 -33.66 -11.25
CA LEU A 167 38.64 -35.08 -11.35
C LEU A 167 39.50 -35.33 -12.57
N GLY A 168 39.16 -34.74 -13.73
CA GLY A 168 39.94 -34.86 -14.96
C GLY A 168 41.37 -34.27 -14.85
N LEU A 169 41.52 -33.16 -14.13
CA LEU A 169 42.82 -32.56 -13.87
C LEU A 169 43.71 -33.41 -12.92
N GLY A 170 43.08 -34.13 -11.99
CA GLY A 170 43.80 -35.05 -11.07
C GLY A 170 44.41 -36.24 -11.78
N GLU A 171 43.75 -36.83 -12.79
CA GLU A 171 44.28 -37.94 -13.57
C GLU A 171 45.41 -37.52 -14.51
N ALA A 172 45.31 -36.33 -15.13
CA ALA A 172 46.37 -35.83 -16.02
C ALA A 172 47.71 -35.55 -15.28
N VAL A 173 47.62 -35.10 -14.02
CA VAL A 173 48.82 -34.86 -13.19
C VAL A 173 49.44 -36.16 -12.69
N SER A 174 48.68 -37.23 -12.47
CA SER A 174 49.20 -38.54 -12.06
C SER A 174 49.95 -39.27 -13.17
N ALA A 175 49.52 -39.12 -14.45
CA ALA A 175 50.13 -39.75 -15.60
C ALA A 175 51.50 -39.15 -15.99
N SER A 176 51.84 -37.94 -15.57
CA SER A 176 53.10 -37.27 -15.88
C SER A 176 54.27 -37.57 -14.90
N ARG A 177 54.05 -38.34 -13.84
CA ARG A 177 55.09 -38.80 -12.90
C ARG A 177 55.49 -40.26 -13.12
N GLN A 178 56.07 -40.56 -14.28
CA GLN A 178 56.91 -41.77 -14.39
C GLN A 178 58.37 -41.41 -14.07
N PRO A 179 59.01 -42.07 -13.13
CA PRO A 179 60.47 -41.87 -12.87
C PRO A 179 61.27 -42.54 -13.98
N GLY A 180 61.92 -41.75 -14.78
CA GLY A 180 63.00 -42.27 -15.70
C GLY A 180 64.01 -42.96 -14.91
N ALA A 181 64.18 -44.27 -15.19
CA ALA A 181 65.29 -45.11 -14.70
C ALA A 181 66.62 -44.76 -15.37
N GLU A 182 67.60 -44.65 -14.54
CA GLU A 182 68.98 -45.09 -14.68
C GLU A 182 69.66 -45.13 -16.08
N ARG A 183 70.69 -44.30 -16.23
CA ARG A 183 72.12 -44.77 -16.42
C ARG A 183 73.06 -43.58 -16.34
#